data_99aa001bc75e298c9f2913704baf33c0
#
_entry.id   99aa001bc75e298c9f2913704baf33c0
#
_cell.length_a   1.000
_cell.length_b   1.000
_cell.length_c   1.000
_cell.angle_alpha   90.00
_cell.angle_beta   90.00
_cell.angle_gamma   90.00
#
_symmetry.space_group_name_H-M   'P 1'
#
loop_
_entity.id
_entity.type
_entity.pdbx_description
1 polymer ?
#
loop_
_entity_poly.entity_id
_entity_poly.type
_entity_poly.pdbx_seq_one_letter_code
_entity_poly.pdbx_strand_id
1 'polypeptide(L)'
;MVKLLGIAWTRIRTNMRDPLIRRNVAFFMGGKLIGLALVLVAMWVFLPSVVHAMNRSASVDMPTINAVNTVWTLVAAFLVFCMQVGFVMLEAGFARSRESVNILVEGIADTCICGVLFWAWGFAFMFEPGTPVIGTQGFFLMGLSPTYLATGIPTLAFWVFQFAFADTASTITSGAMIGRCGFWGDIFYSIGVTGFIYPIIGHWTWGPDGWLALMNFHDFAGSTVVHSIGGAISLAGAIALGPRLGRIFKRDGGGPPPAHDLVIGAVGGLILWFGWYGFNPGSTLSALDTAGIGRVSFNTTLAACSAGLAALFYSYIRSKKWDLGLTVNGFLGGLVAITCPCYWVDPVGAFFIGLVAGCVVIWGLDLLEFLRIDDPIGAVPVHLVAGIWGTLSLGLFAAGAYGAPTATGPSTSSVVTGLFYGGGLTQFGLQALGSFSTVAATLAISLLMMFGLKKIGVLRVSKAGELEGLDLHEHGAAAYPEYALALPGTGSFSSGQNGSTDGHLVSPRPIESVPVADD
;
A
#
# COMPACT_ATOMS: atom_id res chain seq x y z
N MET A 1 -35.27 16.81 -27.12
CA MET A 1 -35.05 15.41 -26.77
C MET A 1 -35.40 14.45 -27.92
N VAL A 2 -36.60 14.47 -28.50
CA VAL A 2 -37.03 13.56 -29.59
C VAL A 2 -36.17 13.66 -30.86
N LYS A 3 -35.79 14.88 -31.33
CA LYS A 3 -34.89 15.08 -32.47
C LYS A 3 -33.46 14.51 -32.25
N LEU A 4 -32.93 14.64 -31.05
CA LEU A 4 -31.58 14.08 -30.71
C LEU A 4 -31.60 12.56 -30.68
N LEU A 5 -32.66 11.95 -30.16
CA LEU A 5 -32.86 10.51 -30.19
C LEU A 5 -33.01 9.96 -31.62
N GLY A 6 -33.68 10.71 -32.51
CA GLY A 6 -33.81 10.35 -33.92
C GLY A 6 -32.48 10.39 -34.68
N ILE A 7 -31.61 11.37 -34.40
CA ILE A 7 -30.27 11.47 -35.01
C ILE A 7 -29.36 10.33 -34.50
N ALA A 8 -29.41 10.05 -33.20
CA ALA A 8 -28.63 8.96 -32.60
C ALA A 8 -29.06 7.59 -33.17
N TRP A 9 -30.37 7.37 -33.30
CA TRP A 9 -30.94 6.15 -33.89
C TRP A 9 -30.52 5.93 -35.33
N THR A 10 -30.55 7.01 -36.14
CA THR A 10 -30.13 6.96 -37.55
C THR A 10 -28.64 6.64 -37.67
N ARG A 11 -27.76 7.26 -36.83
CA ARG A 11 -26.33 6.95 -36.79
C ARG A 11 -26.05 5.49 -36.40
N ILE A 12 -26.73 4.98 -35.37
CA ILE A 12 -26.61 3.58 -34.95
C ILE A 12 -27.00 2.65 -36.10
N ARG A 13 -28.14 2.91 -36.77
CA ARG A 13 -28.63 2.10 -37.87
C ARG A 13 -27.69 2.12 -39.08
N THR A 14 -27.04 3.25 -39.35
CA THR A 14 -26.06 3.36 -40.44
C THR A 14 -24.75 2.62 -40.09
N ASN A 15 -24.23 2.78 -38.89
CA ASN A 15 -23.02 2.11 -38.45
C ASN A 15 -23.19 0.58 -38.36
N MET A 16 -24.39 0.10 -38.00
CA MET A 16 -24.69 -1.33 -37.96
C MET A 16 -24.81 -2.00 -39.35
N ARG A 17 -24.72 -1.22 -40.45
CA ARG A 17 -24.60 -1.76 -41.79
C ARG A 17 -23.17 -2.23 -42.12
N ASP A 18 -22.18 -1.71 -41.42
CA ASP A 18 -20.80 -2.15 -41.53
C ASP A 18 -20.62 -3.56 -40.91
N PRO A 19 -20.16 -4.55 -41.65
CA PRO A 19 -19.99 -5.92 -41.16
C PRO A 19 -18.98 -6.00 -40.00
N LEU A 20 -17.95 -5.17 -39.98
CA LEU A 20 -16.94 -5.12 -38.93
C LEU A 20 -17.52 -4.56 -37.63
N ILE A 21 -18.24 -3.46 -37.72
CA ILE A 21 -18.91 -2.83 -36.57
C ILE A 21 -19.96 -3.77 -35.98
N ARG A 22 -20.77 -4.40 -36.84
CA ARG A 22 -21.77 -5.38 -36.42
C ARG A 22 -21.14 -6.57 -35.70
N ARG A 23 -20.03 -7.11 -36.23
CA ARG A 23 -19.29 -8.21 -35.61
C ARG A 23 -18.73 -7.80 -34.26
N ASN A 24 -18.11 -6.64 -34.15
CA ASN A 24 -17.53 -6.14 -32.91
C ASN A 24 -18.61 -5.85 -31.84
N VAL A 25 -19.73 -5.27 -32.23
CA VAL A 25 -20.90 -5.08 -31.33
C VAL A 25 -21.46 -6.44 -30.89
N ALA A 26 -21.57 -7.41 -31.79
CA ALA A 26 -22.04 -8.75 -31.45
C ALA A 26 -21.11 -9.46 -30.47
N PHE A 27 -19.77 -9.37 -30.64
CA PHE A 27 -18.80 -9.91 -29.71
C PHE A 27 -18.86 -9.18 -28.36
N PHE A 28 -18.96 -7.85 -28.35
CA PHE A 28 -19.03 -7.05 -27.13
C PHE A 28 -20.32 -7.34 -26.34
N MET A 29 -21.46 -7.37 -27.02
CA MET A 29 -22.76 -7.70 -26.38
C MET A 29 -22.82 -9.18 -25.98
N GLY A 30 -22.32 -10.07 -26.81
CA GLY A 30 -22.21 -11.50 -26.50
C GLY A 30 -21.33 -11.76 -25.28
N GLY A 31 -20.17 -11.14 -25.21
CA GLY A 31 -19.28 -11.21 -24.05
C GLY A 31 -19.92 -10.71 -22.75
N LYS A 32 -20.62 -9.56 -22.81
CA LYS A 32 -21.38 -9.04 -21.65
C LYS A 32 -22.53 -9.96 -21.23
N LEU A 33 -23.27 -10.53 -22.19
CA LEU A 33 -24.36 -11.46 -21.90
C LEU A 33 -23.85 -12.78 -21.31
N ILE A 34 -22.74 -13.30 -21.83
CA ILE A 34 -22.07 -14.48 -21.27
C ILE A 34 -21.55 -14.17 -19.86
N GLY A 35 -20.90 -13.03 -19.65
CA GLY A 35 -20.43 -12.59 -18.32
C GLY A 35 -21.59 -12.48 -17.33
N LEU A 36 -22.67 -11.83 -17.71
CA LEU A 36 -23.89 -11.72 -16.88
C LEU A 36 -24.48 -13.11 -16.60
N ALA A 37 -24.58 -13.98 -17.61
CA ALA A 37 -25.09 -15.33 -17.43
C ALA A 37 -24.22 -16.14 -16.47
N LEU A 38 -22.88 -16.03 -16.55
CA LEU A 38 -21.96 -16.69 -15.62
C LEU A 38 -22.13 -16.17 -14.18
N VAL A 39 -22.30 -14.86 -14.01
CA VAL A 39 -22.59 -14.26 -12.69
C VAL A 39 -23.92 -14.77 -12.14
N LEU A 40 -24.98 -14.79 -12.96
CA LEU A 40 -26.29 -15.30 -12.54
C LEU A 40 -26.27 -16.79 -12.21
N VAL A 41 -25.53 -17.60 -12.98
CA VAL A 41 -25.34 -19.02 -12.68
C VAL A 41 -24.54 -19.19 -11.39
N ALA A 42 -23.48 -18.44 -11.20
CA ALA A 42 -22.72 -18.45 -9.96
C ALA A 42 -23.61 -18.06 -8.77
N MET A 43 -24.41 -17.00 -8.89
CA MET A 43 -25.39 -16.62 -7.86
C MET A 43 -26.41 -17.74 -7.62
N TRP A 44 -26.95 -18.35 -8.66
CA TRP A 44 -27.93 -19.45 -8.52
C TRP A 44 -27.34 -20.69 -7.83
N VAL A 45 -26.07 -21.01 -8.11
CA VAL A 45 -25.38 -22.15 -7.50
C VAL A 45 -24.95 -21.86 -6.07
N PHE A 46 -24.38 -20.68 -5.81
CA PHE A 46 -23.76 -20.37 -4.51
C PHE A 46 -24.72 -19.67 -3.53
N LEU A 47 -25.65 -18.82 -4.01
CA LEU A 47 -26.54 -18.05 -3.14
C LEU A 47 -27.41 -18.92 -2.22
N PRO A 48 -27.99 -20.07 -2.64
CA PRO A 48 -28.73 -20.94 -1.73
C PRO A 48 -27.88 -21.52 -0.60
N SER A 49 -26.62 -21.88 -0.90
CA SER A 49 -25.68 -22.38 0.10
C SER A 49 -25.29 -21.27 1.09
N VAL A 50 -25.11 -20.05 0.58
CA VAL A 50 -24.84 -18.84 1.35
C VAL A 50 -26.02 -18.54 2.28
N VAL A 51 -27.24 -18.46 1.77
CA VAL A 51 -28.46 -18.20 2.55
C VAL A 51 -28.71 -19.31 3.58
N HIS A 52 -28.45 -20.56 3.22
CA HIS A 52 -28.62 -21.69 4.14
C HIS A 52 -27.59 -21.68 5.29
N ALA A 53 -26.35 -21.27 5.01
CA ALA A 53 -25.34 -21.08 6.06
C ALA A 53 -25.65 -19.88 6.96
N MET A 54 -26.16 -18.77 6.41
CA MET A 54 -26.62 -17.61 7.19
C MET A 54 -27.79 -17.94 8.12
N ASN A 55 -28.70 -18.84 7.69
CA ASN A 55 -29.84 -19.28 8.50
C ASN A 55 -29.48 -20.36 9.55
N ARG A 56 -28.26 -20.88 9.52
CA ARG A 56 -27.74 -21.84 10.50
C ARG A 56 -27.18 -21.21 11.76
N SER A 57 -27.24 -19.90 11.96
CA SER A 57 -26.90 -19.29 13.23
C SER A 57 -27.88 -19.78 14.30
N ALA A 58 -27.53 -20.94 14.87
CA ALA A 58 -28.09 -21.43 16.11
C ALA A 58 -27.99 -20.32 17.17
N SER A 59 -28.88 -20.34 18.14
CA SER A 59 -28.84 -19.59 19.38
C SER A 59 -27.46 -19.74 20.07
N VAL A 60 -26.47 -19.01 19.57
CA VAL A 60 -25.19 -18.79 20.25
C VAL A 60 -25.49 -17.73 21.30
N ASP A 61 -25.17 -17.97 22.57
CA ASP A 61 -25.12 -16.92 23.58
C ASP A 61 -24.38 -15.72 22.93
N MET A 62 -25.12 -14.63 22.67
CA MET A 62 -24.58 -13.47 22.00
C MET A 62 -23.46 -12.90 22.87
N PRO A 63 -22.20 -12.98 22.47
CA PRO A 63 -21.12 -12.38 23.24
C PRO A 63 -21.41 -10.88 23.36
N THR A 64 -21.21 -10.33 24.55
CA THR A 64 -21.50 -8.92 24.82
C THR A 64 -20.71 -8.03 23.91
N ILE A 65 -21.38 -7.34 22.97
CA ILE A 65 -20.75 -6.36 22.10
C ILE A 65 -20.30 -5.17 22.95
N ASN A 66 -19.02 -4.82 22.84
CA ASN A 66 -18.49 -3.63 23.49
C ASN A 66 -18.59 -2.44 22.54
N ALA A 67 -19.55 -1.56 22.76
CA ALA A 67 -19.80 -0.40 21.90
C ALA A 67 -18.60 0.56 21.83
N VAL A 68 -17.90 0.76 22.94
CA VAL A 68 -16.76 1.69 23.00
C VAL A 68 -15.55 1.13 22.22
N ASN A 69 -15.26 -0.17 22.39
CA ASN A 69 -14.22 -0.84 21.61
C ASN A 69 -14.57 -0.85 20.12
N THR A 70 -15.84 -1.02 19.77
CA THR A 70 -16.32 -1.00 18.36
C THR A 70 -16.08 0.37 17.72
N VAL A 71 -16.49 1.46 18.41
CA VAL A 71 -16.27 2.82 17.91
C VAL A 71 -14.77 3.11 17.77
N TRP A 72 -13.96 2.74 18.75
CA TRP A 72 -12.51 2.91 18.70
C TRP A 72 -11.89 2.20 17.47
N THR A 73 -12.25 0.93 17.27
CA THR A 73 -11.75 0.13 16.16
C THR A 73 -12.18 0.71 14.81
N LEU A 74 -13.43 1.16 14.66
CA LEU A 74 -13.89 1.77 13.40
C LEU A 74 -13.25 3.13 13.14
N VAL A 75 -13.11 3.99 14.14
CA VAL A 75 -12.38 5.26 13.99
C VAL A 75 -10.92 5.00 13.57
N ALA A 76 -10.27 4.04 14.22
CA ALA A 76 -8.91 3.62 13.84
C ALA A 76 -8.87 3.07 12.41
N ALA A 77 -9.83 2.24 12.01
CA ALA A 77 -9.95 1.73 10.64
C ALA A 77 -10.08 2.85 9.61
N PHE A 78 -10.88 3.87 9.89
CA PHE A 78 -11.06 5.03 8.99
C PHE A 78 -9.79 5.87 8.89
N LEU A 79 -9.03 6.02 9.98
CA LEU A 79 -7.73 6.70 9.95
C LEU A 79 -6.71 5.92 9.11
N VAL A 80 -6.66 4.58 9.24
CA VAL A 80 -5.79 3.74 8.41
C VAL A 80 -6.23 3.79 6.95
N PHE A 81 -7.53 3.69 6.66
CA PHE A 81 -8.04 3.82 5.29
C PHE A 81 -7.70 5.19 4.67
N CYS A 82 -7.70 6.27 5.47
CA CYS A 82 -7.25 7.60 5.02
C CYS A 82 -5.78 7.61 4.58
N MET A 83 -4.96 6.63 5.01
CA MET A 83 -3.59 6.50 4.52
C MET A 83 -3.51 6.22 3.01
N GLN A 84 -4.55 5.67 2.38
CA GLN A 84 -4.59 5.52 0.92
C GLN A 84 -4.50 6.87 0.21
N VAL A 85 -5.18 7.89 0.74
CA VAL A 85 -5.02 9.27 0.24
C VAL A 85 -3.56 9.73 0.39
N GLY A 86 -2.94 9.43 1.54
CA GLY A 86 -1.53 9.74 1.79
C GLY A 86 -0.59 9.04 0.81
N PHE A 87 -0.79 7.76 0.53
CA PHE A 87 0.01 6.99 -0.41
C PHE A 87 -0.09 7.54 -1.83
N VAL A 88 -1.29 7.68 -2.38
CA VAL A 88 -1.43 8.16 -3.77
C VAL A 88 -0.91 9.60 -3.94
N MET A 89 -1.00 10.45 -2.92
CA MET A 89 -0.40 11.79 -2.93
C MET A 89 1.12 11.75 -2.84
N LEU A 90 1.67 10.92 -1.96
CA LEU A 90 3.12 10.74 -1.81
C LEU A 90 3.73 10.22 -3.12
N GLU A 91 3.15 9.17 -3.66
CA GLU A 91 3.62 8.52 -4.89
C GLU A 91 3.49 9.45 -6.09
N ALA A 92 2.32 10.07 -6.29
CA ALA A 92 2.11 11.02 -7.38
C ALA A 92 3.08 12.20 -7.29
N GLY A 93 3.30 12.75 -6.08
CA GLY A 93 4.20 13.88 -5.89
C GLY A 93 5.66 13.56 -6.17
N PHE A 94 6.14 12.38 -5.76
CA PHE A 94 7.53 11.96 -5.99
C PHE A 94 7.78 11.29 -7.35
N ALA A 95 6.73 10.94 -8.10
CA ALA A 95 6.82 10.44 -9.46
C ALA A 95 7.04 11.57 -10.49
N ARG A 96 7.03 11.23 -11.77
CA ARG A 96 6.98 12.21 -12.88
C ARG A 96 5.53 12.60 -13.12
N SER A 97 5.27 13.84 -13.55
CA SER A 97 3.92 14.39 -13.79
C SER A 97 3.04 13.56 -14.74
N ARG A 98 3.65 12.81 -15.64
CA ARG A 98 2.97 11.97 -16.64
C ARG A 98 2.66 10.55 -16.16
N GLU A 99 2.73 10.32 -14.85
CA GLU A 99 2.45 9.06 -14.18
C GLU A 99 1.41 9.22 -13.05
N SER A 100 0.89 10.44 -12.88
CA SER A 100 0.02 10.76 -11.74
C SER A 100 -1.37 10.14 -11.87
N VAL A 101 -1.99 10.15 -13.07
CA VAL A 101 -3.28 9.48 -13.31
C VAL A 101 -3.13 7.97 -13.09
N ASN A 102 -2.05 7.39 -13.63
CA ASN A 102 -1.77 5.97 -13.48
C ASN A 102 -1.72 5.56 -12.00
N ILE A 103 -0.96 6.30 -11.18
CA ILE A 103 -0.84 6.06 -9.73
C ILE A 103 -2.21 6.15 -9.03
N LEU A 104 -3.02 7.16 -9.35
CA LEU A 104 -4.35 7.32 -8.75
C LEU A 104 -5.28 6.16 -9.12
N VAL A 105 -5.26 5.72 -10.38
CA VAL A 105 -6.10 4.61 -10.85
C VAL A 105 -5.61 3.29 -10.26
N GLU A 106 -4.28 3.04 -10.20
CA GLU A 106 -3.69 1.87 -9.53
C GLU A 106 -4.13 1.81 -8.07
N GLY A 107 -3.94 2.88 -7.28
CA GLY A 107 -4.32 2.90 -5.88
C GLY A 107 -5.82 2.66 -5.63
N ILE A 108 -6.71 3.18 -6.49
CA ILE A 108 -8.14 2.92 -6.40
C ILE A 108 -8.45 1.46 -6.78
N ALA A 109 -7.82 0.93 -7.83
CA ALA A 109 -8.00 -0.44 -8.27
C ALA A 109 -7.53 -1.43 -7.20
N ASP A 110 -6.36 -1.19 -6.60
CA ASP A 110 -5.79 -2.00 -5.51
C ASP A 110 -6.74 -2.07 -4.31
N THR A 111 -7.26 -0.93 -3.88
CA THR A 111 -8.25 -0.84 -2.81
C THR A 111 -9.50 -1.67 -3.12
N CYS A 112 -10.03 -1.57 -4.35
CA CYS A 112 -11.21 -2.33 -4.76
C CYS A 112 -10.93 -3.84 -4.85
N ILE A 113 -9.79 -4.23 -5.41
CA ILE A 113 -9.35 -5.63 -5.50
C ILE A 113 -9.16 -6.20 -4.09
N CYS A 114 -8.44 -5.48 -3.23
CA CYS A 114 -8.24 -5.86 -1.84
C CYS A 114 -9.56 -6.09 -1.13
N GLY A 115 -10.50 -5.14 -1.21
CA GLY A 115 -11.81 -5.26 -0.56
C GLY A 115 -12.56 -6.52 -0.96
N VAL A 116 -12.59 -6.83 -2.26
CA VAL A 116 -13.29 -8.02 -2.77
C VAL A 116 -12.58 -9.31 -2.37
N LEU A 117 -11.26 -9.38 -2.53
CA LEU A 117 -10.52 -10.62 -2.26
C LEU A 117 -10.35 -10.89 -0.78
N PHE A 118 -10.15 -9.85 0.02
CA PHE A 118 -10.05 -9.97 1.47
C PHE A 118 -11.38 -10.39 2.09
N TRP A 119 -12.52 -9.92 1.53
CA TRP A 119 -13.84 -10.44 1.89
C TRP A 119 -14.03 -11.91 1.48
N ALA A 120 -13.64 -12.26 0.23
CA ALA A 120 -13.94 -13.58 -0.31
C ALA A 120 -13.17 -14.70 0.41
N TRP A 121 -11.86 -14.51 0.63
CA TRP A 121 -11.00 -15.52 1.25
C TRP A 121 -9.78 -14.98 2.01
N GLY A 122 -9.31 -13.75 1.77
CA GLY A 122 -8.11 -13.23 2.42
C GLY A 122 -8.26 -13.18 3.94
N PHE A 123 -9.40 -12.70 4.44
CA PHE A 123 -9.69 -12.70 5.88
C PHE A 123 -9.70 -14.12 6.46
N ALA A 124 -10.31 -15.07 5.78
CA ALA A 124 -10.35 -16.47 6.17
C ALA A 124 -8.93 -17.06 6.27
N PHE A 125 -8.09 -16.82 5.26
CA PHE A 125 -6.70 -17.28 5.26
C PHE A 125 -5.89 -16.69 6.41
N MET A 126 -6.17 -15.46 6.81
CA MET A 126 -5.34 -14.73 7.77
C MET A 126 -5.78 -14.90 9.22
N PHE A 127 -7.09 -14.79 9.51
CA PHE A 127 -7.59 -14.61 10.86
C PHE A 127 -8.44 -15.76 11.38
N GLU A 128 -8.81 -16.72 10.55
CA GLU A 128 -9.60 -17.84 10.98
C GLU A 128 -8.75 -19.08 11.31
N PRO A 129 -9.28 -20.00 12.15
CA PRO A 129 -8.57 -21.23 12.48
C PRO A 129 -8.27 -22.09 11.25
N GLY A 130 -7.16 -22.84 11.31
CA GLY A 130 -6.79 -23.75 10.24
C GLY A 130 -5.55 -24.58 10.55
N THR A 131 -4.45 -24.22 9.92
CA THR A 131 -3.14 -24.84 10.11
C THR A 131 -2.13 -23.79 10.61
N PRO A 132 -0.95 -24.15 11.06
CA PRO A 132 0.07 -23.19 11.43
C PRO A 132 0.49 -22.22 10.30
N VAL A 133 0.07 -22.47 9.06
CA VAL A 133 0.47 -21.73 7.86
C VAL A 133 -0.67 -20.90 7.29
N ILE A 134 -1.93 -21.37 7.40
CA ILE A 134 -3.08 -20.76 6.72
C ILE A 134 -4.39 -21.13 7.43
N GLY A 135 -5.29 -20.15 7.55
CA GLY A 135 -6.67 -20.38 7.97
C GLY A 135 -7.48 -21.10 6.89
N THR A 136 -8.43 -21.93 7.30
CA THR A 136 -9.18 -22.80 6.37
C THR A 136 -10.70 -22.70 6.53
N GLN A 137 -11.18 -21.72 7.29
CA GLN A 137 -12.61 -21.53 7.61
C GLN A 137 -13.02 -20.08 7.32
N GLY A 138 -14.30 -19.78 7.40
CA GLY A 138 -14.80 -18.41 7.33
C GLY A 138 -14.75 -17.75 5.95
N PHE A 139 -14.67 -18.51 4.86
CA PHE A 139 -14.70 -17.97 3.49
C PHE A 139 -15.97 -17.14 3.26
N PHE A 140 -15.84 -16.03 2.56
CA PHE A 140 -16.92 -15.07 2.34
C PHE A 140 -17.53 -14.51 3.65
N LEU A 141 -16.76 -14.51 4.74
CA LEU A 141 -17.17 -14.14 6.10
C LEU A 141 -18.35 -14.95 6.64
N MET A 142 -18.48 -16.21 6.19
CA MET A 142 -19.60 -17.07 6.56
C MET A 142 -19.23 -18.01 7.71
N GLY A 143 -20.20 -18.21 8.62
CA GLY A 143 -20.01 -19.09 9.77
C GLY A 143 -19.10 -18.53 10.86
N LEU A 144 -18.77 -17.23 10.79
CA LEU A 144 -17.92 -16.56 11.77
C LEU A 144 -18.63 -16.31 13.09
N SER A 145 -17.85 -16.19 14.17
CA SER A 145 -18.33 -15.63 15.42
C SER A 145 -18.85 -14.21 15.19
N PRO A 146 -19.94 -13.78 15.82
CA PRO A 146 -20.46 -12.42 15.70
C PRO A 146 -19.47 -11.36 16.24
N THR A 147 -18.56 -11.77 17.14
CA THR A 147 -17.51 -10.89 17.69
C THR A 147 -16.13 -11.52 17.53
N TYR A 148 -15.13 -10.65 17.37
CA TYR A 148 -13.73 -11.05 17.31
C TYR A 148 -13.10 -10.94 18.71
N LEU A 149 -12.59 -12.06 19.21
CA LEU A 149 -11.88 -12.22 20.49
C LEU A 149 -12.62 -11.66 21.73
N ALA A 150 -11.88 -11.59 22.85
CA ALA A 150 -12.38 -11.10 24.13
C ALA A 150 -12.67 -9.59 24.18
N THR A 151 -12.28 -8.83 23.14
CA THR A 151 -12.53 -7.39 23.04
C THR A 151 -13.99 -7.05 22.75
N GLY A 152 -14.80 -8.02 22.32
CA GLY A 152 -16.22 -7.82 22.02
C GLY A 152 -16.48 -6.92 20.81
N ILE A 153 -15.55 -6.83 19.88
CA ILE A 153 -15.70 -6.07 18.63
C ILE A 153 -16.48 -6.94 17.64
N PRO A 154 -17.52 -6.40 16.95
CA PRO A 154 -18.17 -7.13 15.87
C PRO A 154 -17.17 -7.57 14.81
N THR A 155 -17.23 -8.81 14.35
CA THR A 155 -16.29 -9.36 13.37
C THR A 155 -16.24 -8.54 12.09
N LEU A 156 -17.36 -7.95 11.65
CA LEU A 156 -17.37 -7.04 10.50
C LEU A 156 -16.61 -5.73 10.76
N ALA A 157 -16.63 -5.20 11.97
CA ALA A 157 -15.84 -4.02 12.33
C ALA A 157 -14.33 -4.35 12.35
N PHE A 158 -13.97 -5.53 12.85
CA PHE A 158 -12.60 -6.03 12.80
C PHE A 158 -12.14 -6.27 11.34
N TRP A 159 -13.03 -6.80 10.49
CA TRP A 159 -12.76 -6.95 9.06
C TRP A 159 -12.43 -5.61 8.40
N VAL A 160 -13.20 -4.55 8.65
CA VAL A 160 -12.93 -3.20 8.10
C VAL A 160 -11.56 -2.69 8.54
N PHE A 161 -11.19 -2.92 9.81
CA PHE A 161 -9.87 -2.55 10.32
C PHE A 161 -8.75 -3.31 9.60
N GLN A 162 -8.86 -4.62 9.48
CA GLN A 162 -7.84 -5.47 8.85
C GLN A 162 -7.79 -5.35 7.33
N PHE A 163 -8.91 -5.02 6.68
CA PHE A 163 -8.93 -4.66 5.26
C PHE A 163 -8.02 -3.46 4.97
N ALA A 164 -8.08 -2.43 5.79
CA ALA A 164 -7.24 -1.24 5.61
C ALA A 164 -5.73 -1.55 5.74
N PHE A 165 -5.36 -2.56 6.55
CA PHE A 165 -3.98 -3.05 6.66
C PHE A 165 -3.53 -3.86 5.44
N ALA A 166 -4.42 -4.72 4.92
CA ALA A 166 -4.16 -5.50 3.71
C ALA A 166 -3.98 -4.58 2.49
N ASP A 167 -4.82 -3.56 2.39
CA ASP A 167 -4.76 -2.53 1.36
C ASP A 167 -3.45 -1.73 1.44
N THR A 168 -3.02 -1.34 2.65
CA THR A 168 -1.71 -0.72 2.88
C THR A 168 -0.55 -1.59 2.37
N ALA A 169 -0.57 -2.90 2.62
CA ALA A 169 0.49 -3.79 2.15
C ALA A 169 0.55 -3.90 0.62
N SER A 170 -0.60 -3.83 -0.06
CA SER A 170 -0.68 -3.79 -1.53
C SER A 170 -0.11 -2.48 -2.08
N THR A 171 -0.56 -1.36 -1.55
CA THR A 171 -0.13 -0.03 -2.01
C THR A 171 1.37 0.21 -1.82
N ILE A 172 2.00 -0.32 -0.76
CA ILE A 172 3.45 -0.27 -0.60
C ILE A 172 4.16 -0.86 -1.82
N THR A 173 3.58 -1.88 -2.46
CA THR A 173 4.18 -2.59 -3.59
C THR A 173 4.31 -1.70 -4.82
N SER A 174 3.31 -0.88 -5.15
CA SER A 174 3.28 0.01 -6.32
C SER A 174 4.44 1.01 -6.32
N GLY A 175 4.78 1.56 -5.16
CA GLY A 175 5.79 2.61 -5.00
C GLY A 175 7.16 2.31 -5.62
N ALA A 176 7.61 1.05 -5.56
CA ALA A 176 8.88 0.63 -6.16
C ALA A 176 8.78 0.36 -7.68
N MET A 177 7.58 0.35 -8.26
CA MET A 177 7.33 -0.02 -9.65
C MET A 177 6.87 1.14 -10.53
N ILE A 178 6.65 2.30 -9.95
CA ILE A 178 6.18 3.53 -10.60
C ILE A 178 6.90 3.79 -11.93
N GLY A 179 6.13 4.18 -12.96
CA GLY A 179 6.59 4.69 -14.23
C GLY A 179 7.06 3.65 -15.25
N ARG A 180 6.91 2.33 -14.94
CA ARG A 180 7.25 1.26 -15.89
C ARG A 180 6.44 -0.03 -15.69
N CYS A 181 5.62 -0.15 -14.65
CA CYS A 181 4.68 -1.24 -14.51
C CYS A 181 3.52 -1.04 -15.50
N GLY A 182 3.10 -2.08 -16.20
CA GLY A 182 1.90 -2.05 -17.03
C GLY A 182 0.67 -2.24 -16.14
N PHE A 183 -0.44 -1.58 -16.45
CA PHE A 183 -1.64 -1.60 -15.62
C PHE A 183 -2.21 -3.03 -15.42
N TRP A 184 -2.14 -3.89 -16.45
CA TRP A 184 -2.49 -5.32 -16.28
C TRP A 184 -1.55 -6.05 -15.31
N GLY A 185 -0.26 -5.68 -15.29
CA GLY A 185 0.70 -6.21 -14.33
C GLY A 185 0.32 -5.84 -12.90
N ASP A 186 -0.14 -4.61 -12.71
CA ASP A 186 -0.65 -4.08 -11.45
C ASP A 186 -1.86 -4.88 -10.95
N ILE A 187 -2.89 -5.02 -11.77
CA ILE A 187 -4.09 -5.81 -11.45
C ILE A 187 -3.73 -7.24 -11.02
N PHE A 188 -2.82 -7.91 -11.74
CA PHE A 188 -2.48 -9.30 -11.42
C PHE A 188 -1.63 -9.42 -10.16
N TYR A 189 -0.65 -8.53 -9.94
CA TYR A 189 0.10 -8.64 -8.69
C TYR A 189 -0.77 -8.25 -7.47
N SER A 190 -1.67 -7.29 -7.58
CA SER A 190 -2.58 -6.91 -6.50
C SER A 190 -3.49 -8.06 -6.09
N ILE A 191 -3.99 -8.85 -7.07
CA ILE A 191 -4.69 -10.10 -6.79
C ILE A 191 -3.78 -11.07 -6.02
N GLY A 192 -2.53 -11.22 -6.44
CA GLY A 192 -1.55 -12.08 -5.78
C GLY A 192 -1.22 -11.63 -4.36
N VAL A 193 -1.04 -10.33 -4.15
CA VAL A 193 -0.69 -9.75 -2.84
C VAL A 193 -1.86 -9.86 -1.88
N THR A 194 -3.00 -9.28 -2.23
CA THR A 194 -4.14 -9.13 -1.30
C THR A 194 -4.93 -10.42 -1.13
N GLY A 195 -4.98 -11.27 -2.16
CA GLY A 195 -5.67 -12.55 -2.10
C GLY A 195 -4.87 -13.69 -1.48
N PHE A 196 -3.54 -13.65 -1.57
CA PHE A 196 -2.73 -14.82 -1.21
C PHE A 196 -1.50 -14.48 -0.36
N ILE A 197 -0.56 -13.67 -0.84
CA ILE A 197 0.75 -13.50 -0.19
C ILE A 197 0.59 -12.88 1.19
N TYR A 198 -0.06 -11.73 1.27
CA TYR A 198 -0.27 -11.02 2.52
C TYR A 198 -1.08 -11.84 3.54
N PRO A 199 -2.26 -12.38 3.21
CA PRO A 199 -3.06 -13.08 4.21
C PRO A 199 -2.44 -14.41 4.66
N ILE A 200 -1.83 -15.18 3.77
CA ILE A 200 -1.22 -16.47 4.13
C ILE A 200 0.01 -16.25 5.02
N ILE A 201 0.90 -15.34 4.66
CA ILE A 201 2.10 -15.07 5.45
C ILE A 201 1.75 -14.30 6.72
N GLY A 202 0.77 -13.39 6.67
CA GLY A 202 0.26 -12.69 7.84
C GLY A 202 -0.35 -13.61 8.90
N HIS A 203 -0.96 -14.72 8.48
CA HIS A 203 -1.48 -15.74 9.38
C HIS A 203 -0.41 -16.30 10.31
N TRP A 204 0.83 -16.43 9.87
CA TRP A 204 1.94 -16.95 10.68
C TRP A 204 2.10 -16.19 12.00
N THR A 205 1.81 -14.88 11.99
CA THR A 205 2.00 -13.98 13.13
C THR A 205 0.69 -13.60 13.80
N TRP A 206 -0.36 -13.34 13.02
CA TRP A 206 -1.63 -12.80 13.54
C TRP A 206 -2.79 -13.80 13.49
N GLY A 207 -2.62 -14.93 12.83
CA GLY A 207 -3.60 -16.00 12.84
C GLY A 207 -3.63 -16.73 14.20
N PRO A 208 -4.79 -17.27 14.60
CA PRO A 208 -4.95 -17.93 15.91
C PRO A 208 -4.04 -19.16 16.08
N ASP A 209 -3.73 -19.85 14.97
CA ASP A 209 -2.89 -21.06 14.94
C ASP A 209 -1.53 -20.81 14.30
N GLY A 210 -1.18 -19.55 14.01
CA GLY A 210 0.05 -19.17 13.31
C GLY A 210 1.31 -19.65 14.03
N TRP A 211 2.23 -20.29 13.29
CA TRP A 211 3.40 -20.91 13.90
C TRP A 211 4.36 -19.92 14.58
N LEU A 212 4.45 -18.68 14.08
CA LEU A 212 5.24 -17.63 14.71
C LEU A 212 4.56 -17.12 15.99
N ALA A 213 3.23 -16.95 15.96
CA ALA A 213 2.46 -16.59 17.14
C ALA A 213 2.63 -17.62 18.26
N LEU A 214 2.55 -18.90 17.93
CA LEU A 214 2.76 -20.00 18.87
C LEU A 214 4.18 -20.07 19.45
N MET A 215 5.17 -19.48 18.75
CA MET A 215 6.56 -19.36 19.22
C MET A 215 6.83 -18.08 20.03
N ASN A 216 5.82 -17.27 20.34
CA ASN A 216 5.96 -15.96 20.99
C ASN A 216 6.78 -14.94 20.16
N PHE A 217 6.68 -15.01 18.85
CA PHE A 217 7.05 -13.90 17.98
C PHE A 217 6.03 -12.78 18.14
N HIS A 218 6.46 -11.55 18.26
CA HIS A 218 5.59 -10.42 18.47
C HIS A 218 5.73 -9.39 17.34
N ASP A 219 4.60 -8.94 16.82
CA ASP A 219 4.49 -7.81 15.91
C ASP A 219 3.16 -7.09 16.19
N PHE A 220 3.24 -5.96 16.94
CA PHE A 220 2.04 -5.32 17.48
C PHE A 220 1.11 -4.82 16.39
N ALA A 221 1.64 -4.06 15.44
CA ALA A 221 0.83 -3.44 14.39
C ALA A 221 1.39 -3.66 12.98
N GLY A 222 2.53 -4.38 12.78
CA GLY A 222 2.89 -4.84 11.44
C GLY A 222 4.20 -4.32 10.84
N SER A 223 5.26 -4.05 11.63
CA SER A 223 6.58 -3.80 11.02
C SER A 223 7.00 -4.96 10.11
N THR A 224 6.70 -6.22 10.51
CA THR A 224 6.92 -7.41 9.67
C THR A 224 5.71 -7.68 8.79
N VAL A 225 4.52 -7.84 9.39
CA VAL A 225 3.31 -8.35 8.71
C VAL A 225 2.83 -7.43 7.60
N VAL A 226 2.94 -6.11 7.75
CA VAL A 226 2.51 -5.16 6.72
C VAL A 226 3.72 -4.65 5.94
N HIS A 227 4.66 -4.02 6.66
CA HIS A 227 5.71 -3.25 6.02
C HIS A 227 6.81 -4.11 5.42
N SER A 228 7.31 -5.13 6.14
CA SER A 228 8.33 -6.00 5.55
C SER A 228 7.78 -6.89 4.44
N ILE A 229 6.51 -7.34 4.55
CA ILE A 229 5.83 -8.05 3.45
C ILE A 229 5.71 -7.14 2.24
N GLY A 230 5.07 -5.96 2.37
CA GLY A 230 4.91 -5.02 1.26
C GLY A 230 6.24 -4.60 0.65
N GLY A 231 7.25 -4.29 1.48
CA GLY A 231 8.58 -3.90 1.02
C GLY A 231 9.38 -5.03 0.35
N ALA A 232 9.18 -6.29 0.75
CA ALA A 232 9.78 -7.45 0.08
C ALA A 232 9.16 -7.70 -1.30
N ILE A 233 7.83 -7.51 -1.42
CA ILE A 233 7.13 -7.57 -2.72
C ILE A 233 7.59 -6.43 -3.62
N SER A 234 7.73 -5.21 -3.08
CA SER A 234 8.30 -4.04 -3.76
C SER A 234 9.68 -4.34 -4.34
N LEU A 235 10.56 -4.95 -3.53
CA LEU A 235 11.90 -5.35 -3.97
C LEU A 235 11.84 -6.37 -5.12
N ALA A 236 10.98 -7.38 -5.01
CA ALA A 236 10.78 -8.37 -6.07
C ALA A 236 10.30 -7.73 -7.37
N GLY A 237 9.33 -6.81 -7.29
CA GLY A 237 8.82 -6.04 -8.43
C GLY A 237 9.89 -5.18 -9.08
N ALA A 238 10.66 -4.42 -8.29
CA ALA A 238 11.76 -3.59 -8.78
C ALA A 238 12.84 -4.40 -9.50
N ILE A 239 13.21 -5.58 -8.96
CA ILE A 239 14.17 -6.51 -9.58
C ILE A 239 13.61 -7.07 -10.89
N ALA A 240 12.37 -7.55 -10.90
CA ALA A 240 11.76 -8.17 -12.08
C ALA A 240 11.56 -7.18 -13.22
N LEU A 241 11.11 -5.96 -12.93
CA LEU A 241 10.94 -4.88 -13.91
C LEU A 241 12.29 -4.39 -14.46
N GLY A 242 13.27 -4.23 -13.58
CA GLY A 242 14.51 -3.50 -13.89
C GLY A 242 14.32 -1.99 -13.86
N PRO A 243 15.38 -1.20 -14.17
CA PRO A 243 15.33 0.25 -14.07
C PRO A 243 14.45 0.89 -15.17
N ARG A 244 13.95 2.11 -14.89
CA ARG A 244 13.26 2.97 -15.85
C ARG A 244 14.19 3.34 -17.01
N LEU A 245 13.63 3.60 -18.17
CA LEU A 245 14.41 4.02 -19.35
C LEU A 245 15.18 5.31 -19.05
N GLY A 246 16.47 5.31 -19.40
CA GLY A 246 17.36 6.45 -19.16
C GLY A 246 17.82 6.64 -17.73
N ARG A 247 17.52 5.70 -16.81
CA ARG A 247 17.96 5.76 -15.42
C ARG A 247 19.49 5.61 -15.32
N ILE A 248 20.16 6.63 -14.79
CA ILE A 248 21.60 6.61 -14.49
C ILE A 248 21.75 6.66 -12.95
N PHE A 249 22.38 5.65 -12.38
CA PHE A 249 22.55 5.54 -10.93
C PHE A 249 23.70 6.40 -10.39
N LYS A 250 23.69 6.72 -9.10
CA LYS A 250 24.74 7.56 -8.47
C LYS A 250 26.14 7.03 -8.73
N ARG A 251 26.34 5.71 -8.63
CA ARG A 251 27.65 5.08 -8.92
C ARG A 251 28.12 5.24 -10.36
N ASP A 252 27.23 5.57 -11.28
CA ASP A 252 27.48 5.74 -12.71
C ASP A 252 27.47 7.24 -13.10
N GLY A 253 27.52 8.13 -12.12
CA GLY A 253 27.57 9.58 -12.31
C GLY A 253 26.22 10.28 -12.45
N GLY A 254 25.10 9.58 -12.20
CA GLY A 254 23.77 10.14 -12.23
C GLY A 254 23.16 10.33 -10.83
N GLY A 255 21.84 10.17 -10.75
CA GLY A 255 21.05 10.26 -9.53
C GLY A 255 19.57 9.94 -9.78
N PRO A 256 18.74 9.89 -8.72
CA PRO A 256 17.31 9.67 -8.90
C PRO A 256 16.70 10.81 -9.74
N PRO A 257 15.75 10.49 -10.65
CA PRO A 257 14.99 11.51 -11.34
C PRO A 257 14.30 12.44 -10.34
N PRO A 258 14.21 13.75 -10.61
CA PRO A 258 13.54 14.67 -9.70
C PRO A 258 12.05 14.37 -9.60
N ALA A 259 11.49 14.54 -8.40
CA ALA A 259 10.06 14.56 -8.17
C ALA A 259 9.41 15.74 -8.92
N HIS A 260 8.16 15.56 -9.37
CA HIS A 260 7.50 16.66 -10.08
C HIS A 260 6.78 17.64 -9.13
N ASP A 261 6.29 17.16 -7.96
CA ASP A 261 5.60 17.99 -6.99
C ASP A 261 5.93 17.58 -5.55
N LEU A 262 6.97 18.24 -5.00
CA LEU A 262 7.42 18.00 -3.63
C LEU A 262 6.36 18.40 -2.58
N VAL A 263 5.47 19.34 -2.89
CA VAL A 263 4.42 19.80 -1.95
C VAL A 263 3.41 18.69 -1.77
N ILE A 264 2.87 18.14 -2.86
CA ILE A 264 1.92 17.03 -2.82
C ILE A 264 2.56 15.82 -2.13
N GLY A 265 3.81 15.49 -2.47
CA GLY A 265 4.54 14.39 -1.84
C GLY A 265 4.71 14.54 -0.33
N ALA A 266 5.06 15.74 0.12
CA ALA A 266 5.21 16.04 1.56
C ALA A 266 3.87 16.00 2.30
N VAL A 267 2.79 16.54 1.72
CA VAL A 267 1.43 16.47 2.28
C VAL A 267 0.97 15.03 2.38
N GLY A 268 1.22 14.21 1.35
CA GLY A 268 0.96 12.77 1.38
C GLY A 268 1.67 12.08 2.55
N GLY A 269 2.96 12.38 2.76
CA GLY A 269 3.71 11.86 3.92
C GLY A 269 3.11 12.25 5.27
N LEU A 270 2.63 13.49 5.42
CA LEU A 270 1.99 13.96 6.67
C LEU A 270 0.62 13.29 6.88
N ILE A 271 -0.15 13.04 5.81
CA ILE A 271 -1.41 12.28 5.89
C ILE A 271 -1.13 10.84 6.32
N LEU A 272 -0.07 10.21 5.80
CA LEU A 272 0.36 8.89 6.28
C LEU A 272 0.68 8.91 7.77
N TRP A 273 1.42 9.91 8.26
CA TRP A 273 1.69 10.04 9.69
C TRP A 273 0.40 10.19 10.50
N PHE A 274 -0.53 11.01 10.06
CA PHE A 274 -1.82 11.18 10.71
C PHE A 274 -2.60 9.84 10.78
N GLY A 275 -2.66 9.10 9.69
CA GLY A 275 -3.29 7.78 9.63
C GLY A 275 -2.61 6.74 10.55
N TRP A 276 -1.32 6.93 10.85
CA TRP A 276 -0.57 6.05 11.77
C TRP A 276 -1.09 6.05 13.19
N TYR A 277 -1.83 7.08 13.60
CA TYR A 277 -2.55 7.07 14.88
C TYR A 277 -3.76 6.13 14.89
N GLY A 278 -4.30 5.79 13.73
CA GLY A 278 -5.20 4.65 13.57
C GLY A 278 -4.45 3.32 13.52
N PHE A 279 -3.29 3.32 12.86
CA PHE A 279 -2.50 2.11 12.62
C PHE A 279 -1.96 1.51 13.93
N ASN A 280 -1.15 2.24 14.66
CA ASN A 280 -0.50 1.76 15.89
C ASN A 280 -1.43 1.81 17.10
N PRO A 281 -1.94 2.96 17.57
CA PRO A 281 -2.85 2.98 18.72
C PRO A 281 -4.13 2.18 18.50
N GLY A 282 -4.67 2.17 17.27
CA GLY A 282 -5.86 1.38 16.91
C GLY A 282 -5.68 -0.12 17.08
N SER A 283 -4.44 -0.62 16.94
CA SER A 283 -4.11 -2.06 17.12
C SER A 283 -4.24 -2.55 18.56
N THR A 284 -4.51 -1.67 19.53
CA THR A 284 -4.98 -2.08 20.86
C THR A 284 -6.30 -2.83 20.79
N LEU A 285 -7.15 -2.56 19.79
CA LEU A 285 -8.50 -3.12 19.61
C LEU A 285 -9.38 -2.96 20.85
N SER A 286 -9.05 -2.04 21.73
CA SER A 286 -9.77 -1.78 22.97
C SER A 286 -9.60 -0.34 23.41
N ALA A 287 -10.67 0.43 23.44
CA ALA A 287 -10.69 1.78 24.01
C ALA A 287 -10.49 1.77 25.54
N LEU A 288 -10.64 0.62 26.17
CA LEU A 288 -10.44 0.44 27.62
C LEU A 288 -8.95 0.34 27.98
N ASP A 289 -8.09 0.05 27.00
CA ASP A 289 -6.63 0.09 27.19
C ASP A 289 -6.09 1.52 27.08
N THR A 290 -6.56 2.40 27.95
CA THR A 290 -6.21 3.83 27.92
C THR A 290 -4.72 4.10 28.08
N ALA A 291 -4.06 3.33 28.94
CA ALA A 291 -2.61 3.43 29.16
C ALA A 291 -1.83 2.93 27.93
N GLY A 292 -2.25 1.82 27.35
CA GLY A 292 -1.67 1.27 26.11
C GLY A 292 -1.83 2.22 24.94
N ILE A 293 -3.03 2.77 24.71
CA ILE A 293 -3.30 3.76 23.66
C ILE A 293 -2.38 4.98 23.82
N GLY A 294 -2.28 5.53 25.04
CA GLY A 294 -1.42 6.69 25.33
C GLY A 294 0.05 6.40 25.06
N ARG A 295 0.56 5.26 25.55
CA ARG A 295 1.94 4.81 25.34
C ARG A 295 2.27 4.62 23.86
N VAL A 296 1.41 3.92 23.15
CA VAL A 296 1.61 3.65 21.71
C VAL A 296 1.58 4.94 20.90
N SER A 297 0.63 5.85 21.19
CA SER A 297 0.55 7.16 20.51
C SER A 297 1.83 7.98 20.73
N PHE A 298 2.31 8.02 21.97
CA PHE A 298 3.52 8.74 22.32
C PHE A 298 4.76 8.16 21.63
N ASN A 299 4.95 6.84 21.73
CA ASN A 299 6.09 6.14 21.12
C ASN A 299 6.11 6.29 19.59
N THR A 300 4.94 6.20 18.95
CA THR A 300 4.78 6.41 17.50
C THR A 300 5.22 7.82 17.10
N THR A 301 4.76 8.85 17.84
CA THR A 301 5.13 10.24 17.58
C THR A 301 6.63 10.47 17.77
N LEU A 302 7.18 10.00 18.90
CA LEU A 302 8.59 10.23 19.23
C LEU A 302 9.55 9.55 18.24
N ALA A 303 9.25 8.32 17.82
CA ALA A 303 10.06 7.61 16.84
C ALA A 303 10.02 8.28 15.46
N ALA A 304 8.86 8.77 15.02
CA ALA A 304 8.76 9.53 13.78
C ALA A 304 9.57 10.84 13.84
N CYS A 305 9.46 11.60 14.94
CA CYS A 305 10.22 12.82 15.14
C CYS A 305 11.73 12.58 15.13
N SER A 306 12.20 11.60 15.90
CA SER A 306 13.64 11.29 15.99
C SER A 306 14.20 10.80 14.67
N ALA A 307 13.45 9.99 13.91
CA ALA A 307 13.86 9.50 12.60
C ALA A 307 13.88 10.61 11.54
N GLY A 308 12.85 11.46 11.52
CA GLY A 308 12.81 12.63 10.62
C GLY A 308 13.97 13.59 10.87
N LEU A 309 14.28 13.89 12.13
CA LEU A 309 15.44 14.71 12.49
C LEU A 309 16.76 14.03 12.13
N ALA A 310 16.90 12.72 12.38
CA ALA A 310 18.09 11.98 12.00
C ALA A 310 18.34 12.06 10.49
N ALA A 311 17.32 11.83 9.67
CA ALA A 311 17.41 11.92 8.22
C ALA A 311 17.71 13.36 7.74
N LEU A 312 17.05 14.37 8.34
CA LEU A 312 17.25 15.78 8.02
C LEU A 312 18.70 16.21 8.29
N PHE A 313 19.24 15.94 9.48
CA PHE A 313 20.61 16.30 9.81
C PHE A 313 21.64 15.46 9.04
N TYR A 314 21.38 14.17 8.84
CA TYR A 314 22.26 13.32 8.04
C TYR A 314 22.37 13.84 6.59
N SER A 315 21.25 14.22 5.96
CA SER A 315 21.23 14.81 4.62
C SER A 315 22.04 16.10 4.55
N TYR A 316 21.87 16.99 5.56
CA TYR A 316 22.61 18.25 5.64
C TYR A 316 24.12 18.05 5.84
N ILE A 317 24.53 17.15 6.73
CA ILE A 317 25.96 16.84 6.95
C ILE A 317 26.61 16.40 5.64
N ARG A 318 25.90 15.61 4.85
CA ARG A 318 26.41 15.00 3.62
C ARG A 318 26.40 15.93 2.41
N SER A 319 25.33 16.69 2.23
CA SER A 319 25.10 17.51 1.02
C SER A 319 25.16 19.01 1.24
N LYS A 320 25.19 19.47 2.51
CA LYS A 320 25.01 20.86 2.95
C LYS A 320 23.67 21.48 2.52
N LYS A 321 22.68 20.61 2.25
CA LYS A 321 21.31 21.01 1.92
C LYS A 321 20.33 20.20 2.76
N TRP A 322 19.23 20.84 3.12
CA TRP A 322 18.09 20.20 3.76
C TRP A 322 17.25 19.49 2.68
N ASP A 323 17.18 18.17 2.75
CA ASP A 323 16.48 17.37 1.73
C ASP A 323 15.10 16.97 2.23
N LEU A 324 14.04 17.45 1.53
CA LEU A 324 12.66 17.19 1.90
C LEU A 324 12.31 15.70 1.71
N GLY A 325 12.69 15.11 0.59
CA GLY A 325 12.37 13.71 0.27
C GLY A 325 13.01 12.74 1.26
N LEU A 326 14.29 12.95 1.59
CA LEU A 326 14.98 12.15 2.61
C LEU A 326 14.38 12.35 4.00
N THR A 327 13.93 13.56 4.33
CA THR A 327 13.26 13.83 5.62
C THR A 327 11.92 13.13 5.73
N VAL A 328 11.12 13.14 4.63
CA VAL A 328 9.84 12.42 4.56
C VAL A 328 10.07 10.91 4.69
N ASN A 329 10.98 10.34 3.90
CA ASN A 329 11.31 8.91 4.02
C ASN A 329 11.89 8.56 5.39
N GLY A 330 12.62 9.50 6.02
CA GLY A 330 13.15 9.33 7.38
C GLY A 330 12.05 9.16 8.42
N PHE A 331 11.09 10.09 8.51
CA PHE A 331 10.03 9.97 9.51
C PHE A 331 9.09 8.80 9.21
N LEU A 332 8.83 8.48 7.94
CA LEU A 332 8.07 7.28 7.56
C LEU A 332 8.79 6.00 8.00
N GLY A 333 10.12 5.92 7.82
CA GLY A 333 10.91 4.80 8.32
C GLY A 333 10.87 4.68 9.84
N GLY A 334 10.82 5.81 10.56
CA GLY A 334 10.61 5.83 12.01
C GLY A 334 9.24 5.28 12.42
N LEU A 335 8.18 5.67 11.70
CA LEU A 335 6.83 5.15 11.87
C LEU A 335 6.78 3.64 11.61
N VAL A 336 7.39 3.17 10.53
CA VAL A 336 7.49 1.73 10.21
C VAL A 336 8.25 0.97 11.29
N ALA A 337 9.39 1.48 11.73
CA ALA A 337 10.22 0.79 12.72
C ALA A 337 9.53 0.67 14.09
N ILE A 338 8.80 1.68 14.52
CA ILE A 338 8.11 1.65 15.81
C ILE A 338 6.85 0.78 15.80
N THR A 339 6.31 0.46 14.62
CA THR A 339 5.03 -0.24 14.45
C THR A 339 5.00 -1.61 15.12
N CYS A 340 6.10 -2.38 15.12
CA CYS A 340 6.19 -3.64 15.85
C CYS A 340 6.32 -3.45 17.37
N PRO A 341 7.29 -2.65 17.89
CA PRO A 341 7.59 -2.60 19.32
C PRO A 341 6.79 -1.57 20.11
N CYS A 342 5.99 -0.72 19.50
CA CYS A 342 5.40 0.49 20.10
C CYS A 342 4.65 0.26 21.43
N TYR A 343 4.08 -0.94 21.63
CA TYR A 343 3.36 -1.30 22.84
C TYR A 343 4.29 -1.66 24.01
N TRP A 344 5.43 -2.30 23.72
CA TRP A 344 6.32 -2.88 24.74
C TRP A 344 7.56 -2.06 25.06
N VAL A 345 7.83 -0.96 24.37
CA VAL A 345 9.00 -0.11 24.61
C VAL A 345 8.65 1.14 25.42
N ASP A 346 9.62 1.64 26.16
CA ASP A 346 9.54 2.92 26.84
C ASP A 346 9.92 4.09 25.90
N PRO A 347 9.75 5.36 26.32
CA PRO A 347 10.11 6.52 25.51
C PRO A 347 11.57 6.56 25.06
N VAL A 348 12.50 6.07 25.87
CA VAL A 348 13.93 6.05 25.52
C VAL A 348 14.19 5.06 24.41
N GLY A 349 13.60 3.85 24.49
CA GLY A 349 13.63 2.87 23.43
C GLY A 349 13.04 3.42 22.14
N ALA A 350 11.85 4.04 22.20
CA ALA A 350 11.19 4.63 21.04
C ALA A 350 12.04 5.69 20.34
N PHE A 351 12.71 6.56 21.11
CA PHE A 351 13.63 7.59 20.57
C PHE A 351 14.78 6.95 19.79
N PHE A 352 15.47 5.95 20.36
CA PHE A 352 16.60 5.32 19.69
C PHE A 352 16.18 4.46 18.50
N ILE A 353 15.02 3.80 18.57
CA ILE A 353 14.45 3.04 17.44
C ILE A 353 14.25 3.96 16.23
N GLY A 354 13.63 5.13 16.47
CA GLY A 354 13.43 6.11 15.41
C GLY A 354 14.74 6.71 14.90
N LEU A 355 15.65 7.11 15.80
CA LEU A 355 16.95 7.69 15.41
C LEU A 355 17.73 6.79 14.46
N VAL A 356 17.80 5.50 14.77
CA VAL A 356 18.46 4.49 13.91
C VAL A 356 17.68 4.31 12.60
N ALA A 357 16.34 4.26 12.65
CA ALA A 357 15.52 4.08 11.46
C ALA A 357 15.76 5.18 10.41
N GLY A 358 15.87 6.45 10.83
CA GLY A 358 16.17 7.56 9.92
C GLY A 358 17.50 7.40 9.17
N CYS A 359 18.53 6.85 9.84
CA CYS A 359 19.81 6.54 9.20
C CYS A 359 19.72 5.31 8.29
N VAL A 360 19.07 4.25 8.76
CA VAL A 360 18.97 2.97 8.05
C VAL A 360 18.20 3.12 6.73
N VAL A 361 17.18 3.97 6.68
CA VAL A 361 16.45 4.29 5.44
C VAL A 361 17.39 4.93 4.41
N ILE A 362 18.21 5.90 4.79
CA ILE A 362 19.15 6.55 3.86
C ILE A 362 20.22 5.55 3.38
N TRP A 363 20.75 4.71 4.26
CA TRP A 363 21.69 3.66 3.87
C TRP A 363 21.05 2.64 2.93
N GLY A 364 19.77 2.30 3.15
CA GLY A 364 19.00 1.45 2.26
C GLY A 364 18.83 2.06 0.86
N LEU A 365 18.52 3.35 0.78
CA LEU A 365 18.48 4.09 -0.50
C LEU A 365 19.83 4.05 -1.22
N ASP A 366 20.93 4.32 -0.51
CA ASP A 366 22.27 4.27 -1.10
C ASP A 366 22.67 2.84 -1.53
N LEU A 367 22.23 1.82 -0.79
CA LEU A 367 22.45 0.42 -1.15
C LEU A 367 21.73 0.06 -2.46
N LEU A 368 20.45 0.46 -2.64
CA LEU A 368 19.72 0.23 -3.88
C LEU A 368 20.36 0.97 -5.07
N GLU A 369 20.81 2.21 -4.87
CA GLU A 369 21.58 2.96 -5.87
C GLU A 369 22.87 2.21 -6.24
N PHE A 370 23.59 1.66 -5.27
CA PHE A 370 24.78 0.87 -5.50
C PHE A 370 24.49 -0.43 -6.25
N LEU A 371 23.40 -1.11 -5.92
CA LEU A 371 22.97 -2.37 -6.57
C LEU A 371 22.28 -2.15 -7.92
N ARG A 372 22.05 -0.91 -8.33
CA ARG A 372 21.30 -0.54 -9.55
C ARG A 372 19.87 -1.09 -9.55
N ILE A 373 19.22 -1.04 -8.40
CA ILE A 373 17.79 -1.35 -8.24
C ILE A 373 17.05 -0.01 -8.23
N ASP A 374 16.15 0.20 -9.19
CA ASP A 374 15.40 1.45 -9.34
C ASP A 374 14.12 1.39 -8.50
N ASP A 375 14.15 2.06 -7.37
CA ASP A 375 13.02 2.28 -6.46
C ASP A 375 12.70 3.79 -6.47
N PRO A 376 11.65 4.21 -7.17
CA PRO A 376 11.38 5.62 -7.43
C PRO A 376 11.20 6.50 -6.19
N ILE A 377 10.55 5.99 -5.17
CA ILE A 377 10.16 6.77 -3.98
C ILE A 377 10.81 6.28 -2.68
N GLY A 378 11.58 5.19 -2.73
CA GLY A 378 12.21 4.61 -1.55
C GLY A 378 11.31 3.66 -0.76
N ALA A 379 10.36 3.00 -1.41
CA ALA A 379 9.44 2.06 -0.76
C ALA A 379 10.19 0.90 -0.08
N VAL A 380 11.21 0.35 -0.72
CA VAL A 380 12.00 -0.76 -0.15
C VAL A 380 12.76 -0.35 1.11
N PRO A 381 13.54 0.75 1.15
CA PRO A 381 14.22 1.18 2.36
C PRO A 381 13.27 1.54 3.50
N VAL A 382 12.18 2.23 3.20
CA VAL A 382 11.20 2.66 4.21
C VAL A 382 10.45 1.47 4.80
N HIS A 383 10.01 0.51 3.98
CA HIS A 383 9.14 -0.56 4.46
C HIS A 383 9.89 -1.86 4.76
N LEU A 384 10.77 -2.34 3.87
CA LEU A 384 11.51 -3.57 4.12
C LEU A 384 12.62 -3.37 5.14
N VAL A 385 13.51 -2.39 4.90
CA VAL A 385 14.72 -2.25 5.74
C VAL A 385 14.36 -1.71 7.13
N ALA A 386 13.52 -0.66 7.21
CA ALA A 386 13.07 -0.15 8.50
C ALA A 386 12.09 -1.12 9.20
N GLY A 387 11.32 -1.93 8.45
CA GLY A 387 10.47 -2.98 9.03
C GLY A 387 11.27 -4.10 9.71
N ILE A 388 12.34 -4.58 9.06
CA ILE A 388 13.28 -5.54 9.68
C ILE A 388 13.90 -4.93 10.94
N TRP A 389 14.39 -3.70 10.87
CA TRP A 389 14.94 -2.99 12.03
C TRP A 389 13.92 -2.89 13.16
N GLY A 390 12.68 -2.48 12.85
CA GLY A 390 11.60 -2.35 13.84
C GLY A 390 11.31 -3.66 14.56
N THR A 391 11.24 -4.75 13.81
CA THR A 391 11.00 -6.08 14.39
C THR A 391 12.15 -6.53 15.29
N LEU A 392 13.39 -6.38 14.84
CA LEU A 392 14.57 -6.71 15.65
C LEU A 392 14.69 -5.83 16.90
N SER A 393 14.29 -4.56 16.79
CA SER A 393 14.36 -3.59 17.88
C SER A 393 13.50 -3.97 19.08
N LEU A 394 12.39 -4.70 18.89
CA LEU A 394 11.60 -5.25 19.99
C LEU A 394 12.46 -6.14 20.90
N GLY A 395 13.22 -7.05 20.31
CA GLY A 395 14.11 -7.94 21.03
C GLY A 395 15.25 -7.24 21.79
N LEU A 396 15.53 -5.98 21.43
CA LEU A 396 16.54 -5.15 22.09
C LEU A 396 15.93 -4.27 23.18
N PHE A 397 14.83 -3.57 22.88
CA PHE A 397 14.29 -2.45 23.64
C PHE A 397 12.99 -2.74 24.40
N ALA A 398 12.41 -3.95 24.32
CA ALA A 398 11.19 -4.24 25.11
C ALA A 398 11.46 -4.06 26.60
N ALA A 399 10.61 -3.26 27.27
CA ALA A 399 10.90 -2.67 28.59
C ALA A 399 10.28 -3.46 29.76
N GLY A 400 9.94 -4.72 29.57
CA GLY A 400 9.44 -5.59 30.64
C GLY A 400 8.14 -5.06 31.27
N ALA A 401 8.19 -4.79 32.58
CA ALA A 401 7.02 -4.35 33.34
C ALA A 401 6.42 -3.03 32.85
N TYR A 402 7.21 -2.12 32.30
CA TYR A 402 6.69 -0.87 31.71
C TYR A 402 5.76 -1.15 30.50
N GLY A 403 6.14 -2.10 29.66
CA GLY A 403 5.34 -2.54 28.51
C GLY A 403 4.32 -3.64 28.85
N ALA A 404 4.06 -3.91 30.14
CA ALA A 404 3.09 -4.92 30.53
C ALA A 404 1.69 -4.62 29.98
N PRO A 405 0.91 -5.64 29.60
CA PRO A 405 -0.46 -5.48 29.15
C PRO A 405 -1.32 -4.79 30.22
N THR A 406 -2.11 -3.81 29.79
CA THR A 406 -3.06 -3.07 30.64
C THR A 406 -4.51 -3.43 30.36
N ALA A 407 -4.76 -4.11 29.25
CA ALA A 407 -6.05 -4.70 28.88
C ALA A 407 -5.85 -5.97 28.04
N THR A 408 -6.92 -6.74 27.89
CA THR A 408 -6.93 -7.94 27.06
C THR A 408 -7.08 -7.55 25.59
N GLY A 409 -6.09 -7.81 24.79
CA GLY A 409 -6.12 -7.68 23.33
C GLY A 409 -5.28 -8.77 22.69
N PRO A 410 -5.47 -9.06 21.40
CA PRO A 410 -4.80 -10.20 20.77
C PRO A 410 -3.28 -10.06 20.74
N SER A 411 -2.76 -8.83 20.67
CA SER A 411 -1.33 -8.57 20.59
C SER A 411 -0.68 -8.20 21.93
N THR A 412 -1.43 -8.12 23.02
CA THR A 412 -0.98 -7.57 24.31
C THR A 412 -0.95 -8.60 25.44
N SER A 413 -0.98 -9.90 25.11
CA SER A 413 -1.17 -10.97 26.09
C SER A 413 0.03 -11.27 26.98
N SER A 414 1.23 -10.75 26.68
CA SER A 414 2.44 -11.12 27.42
C SER A 414 3.34 -9.91 27.73
N VAL A 415 4.08 -10.05 28.84
CA VAL A 415 5.19 -9.16 29.18
C VAL A 415 6.40 -9.57 28.34
N VAL A 416 6.95 -8.63 27.59
CA VAL A 416 8.13 -8.85 26.74
C VAL A 416 9.30 -8.06 27.31
N THR A 417 10.46 -8.70 27.45
CA THR A 417 11.68 -8.08 27.95
C THR A 417 12.82 -8.27 26.96
N GLY A 418 13.35 -7.18 26.46
CA GLY A 418 14.45 -7.16 25.49
C GLY A 418 15.82 -7.22 26.14
N LEU A 419 16.83 -7.35 25.30
CA LEU A 419 18.24 -7.52 25.71
C LEU A 419 18.70 -6.39 26.66
N PHE A 420 18.40 -5.12 26.34
CA PHE A 420 18.87 -3.97 27.13
C PHE A 420 18.14 -3.81 28.47
N TYR A 421 17.05 -4.54 28.67
CA TYR A 421 16.26 -4.57 29.91
C TYR A 421 16.40 -5.87 30.69
N GLY A 422 17.40 -6.69 30.36
CA GLY A 422 17.72 -7.91 31.09
C GLY A 422 17.03 -9.18 30.59
N GLY A 423 16.32 -9.14 29.45
CA GLY A 423 15.62 -10.28 28.86
C GLY A 423 16.52 -11.30 28.13
N GLY A 424 17.81 -11.01 28.00
CA GLY A 424 18.75 -11.87 27.26
C GLY A 424 18.48 -11.87 25.74
N LEU A 425 19.03 -12.86 25.04
CA LEU A 425 18.96 -12.93 23.58
C LEU A 425 17.75 -13.72 23.05
N THR A 426 16.94 -14.32 23.90
CA THR A 426 15.85 -15.21 23.46
C THR A 426 14.83 -14.47 22.60
N GLN A 427 14.31 -13.34 23.09
CA GLN A 427 13.33 -12.55 22.31
C GLN A 427 13.95 -11.98 21.04
N PHE A 428 15.20 -11.53 21.09
CA PHE A 428 15.90 -11.07 19.89
C PHE A 428 16.03 -12.17 18.84
N GLY A 429 16.37 -13.40 19.27
CA GLY A 429 16.43 -14.56 18.38
C GLY A 429 15.10 -14.91 17.74
N LEU A 430 14.00 -14.85 18.50
CA LEU A 430 12.64 -15.08 17.99
C LEU A 430 12.22 -14.00 17.00
N GLN A 431 12.51 -12.73 17.29
CA GLN A 431 12.23 -11.62 16.36
C GLN A 431 13.06 -11.76 15.07
N ALA A 432 14.31 -12.16 15.16
CA ALA A 432 15.14 -12.43 14.01
C ALA A 432 14.59 -13.60 13.17
N LEU A 433 14.24 -14.72 13.81
CA LEU A 433 13.64 -15.86 13.13
C LEU A 433 12.37 -15.47 12.39
N GLY A 434 11.43 -14.80 13.08
CA GLY A 434 10.15 -14.40 12.48
C GLY A 434 10.33 -13.39 11.35
N SER A 435 11.11 -12.33 11.55
CA SER A 435 11.36 -11.33 10.53
C SER A 435 12.02 -11.92 9.27
N PHE A 436 13.11 -12.68 9.43
CA PHE A 436 13.83 -13.21 8.27
C PHE A 436 13.08 -14.33 7.55
N SER A 437 12.35 -15.21 8.26
CA SER A 437 11.52 -16.24 7.62
C SER A 437 10.36 -15.63 6.83
N THR A 438 9.67 -14.62 7.38
CA THR A 438 8.61 -13.87 6.69
C THR A 438 9.16 -13.19 5.44
N VAL A 439 10.26 -12.46 5.56
CA VAL A 439 10.88 -11.76 4.42
C VAL A 439 11.35 -12.74 3.35
N ALA A 440 12.01 -13.83 3.74
CA ALA A 440 12.51 -14.83 2.79
C ALA A 440 11.38 -15.51 2.02
N ALA A 441 10.31 -15.93 2.70
CA ALA A 441 9.14 -16.54 2.07
C ALA A 441 8.43 -15.56 1.14
N THR A 442 8.18 -14.33 1.62
CA THR A 442 7.55 -13.27 0.82
C THR A 442 8.36 -12.98 -0.44
N LEU A 443 9.66 -12.76 -0.28
CA LEU A 443 10.53 -12.45 -1.41
C LEU A 443 10.58 -13.59 -2.44
N ALA A 444 10.68 -14.83 -1.99
CA ALA A 444 10.72 -15.99 -2.87
C ALA A 444 9.43 -16.14 -3.69
N ILE A 445 8.26 -16.07 -3.03
CA ILE A 445 6.95 -16.19 -3.69
C ILE A 445 6.74 -15.00 -4.63
N SER A 446 7.09 -13.80 -4.21
CA SER A 446 6.93 -12.57 -5.00
C SER A 446 7.85 -12.55 -6.22
N LEU A 447 9.08 -13.02 -6.12
CA LEU A 447 9.96 -13.16 -7.28
C LEU A 447 9.38 -14.14 -8.30
N LEU A 448 8.86 -15.29 -7.85
CA LEU A 448 8.18 -16.25 -8.73
C LEU A 448 6.98 -15.60 -9.45
N MET A 449 6.14 -14.88 -8.71
CA MET A 449 4.99 -14.17 -9.26
C MET A 449 5.43 -13.10 -10.27
N MET A 450 6.32 -12.19 -9.88
CA MET A 450 6.74 -11.07 -10.72
C MET A 450 7.49 -11.53 -12.00
N PHE A 451 8.36 -12.54 -11.89
CA PHE A 451 9.00 -13.11 -13.09
C PHE A 451 8.00 -13.91 -13.94
N GLY A 452 6.99 -14.54 -13.34
CA GLY A 452 5.87 -15.14 -14.06
C GLY A 452 5.12 -14.11 -14.90
N LEU A 453 4.69 -13.01 -14.30
CA LEU A 453 4.02 -11.88 -14.97
C LEU A 453 4.90 -11.25 -16.06
N LYS A 454 6.20 -11.12 -15.80
CA LYS A 454 7.17 -10.67 -16.81
C LYS A 454 7.24 -11.62 -17.99
N LYS A 455 7.27 -12.93 -17.75
CA LYS A 455 7.36 -13.96 -18.80
C LYS A 455 6.14 -13.97 -19.72
N ILE A 456 4.94 -13.72 -19.19
CA ILE A 456 3.72 -13.59 -19.99
C ILE A 456 3.55 -12.21 -20.62
N GLY A 457 4.48 -11.26 -20.36
CA GLY A 457 4.55 -9.97 -21.04
C GLY A 457 3.64 -8.88 -20.49
N VAL A 458 3.01 -9.08 -19.30
CA VAL A 458 2.07 -8.09 -18.73
C VAL A 458 2.69 -7.18 -17.68
N LEU A 459 3.87 -7.54 -17.10
CA LEU A 459 4.42 -6.81 -15.97
C LEU A 459 4.98 -5.44 -16.36
N ARG A 460 5.67 -5.32 -17.50
CA ARG A 460 6.30 -4.06 -17.91
C ARG A 460 5.63 -3.50 -19.15
N VAL A 461 5.33 -2.21 -19.11
CA VAL A 461 4.83 -1.44 -20.25
C VAL A 461 5.83 -1.44 -21.41
N SER A 462 5.36 -1.22 -22.64
CA SER A 462 6.23 -1.09 -23.81
C SER A 462 7.18 0.10 -23.68
N LYS A 463 8.33 0.06 -24.38
CA LYS A 463 9.27 1.21 -24.42
C LYS A 463 8.59 2.49 -24.90
N ALA A 464 7.69 2.39 -25.88
CA ALA A 464 6.93 3.53 -26.39
C ALA A 464 6.03 4.11 -25.29
N GLY A 465 5.28 3.26 -24.57
CA GLY A 465 4.43 3.69 -23.47
C GLY A 465 5.20 4.31 -22.31
N GLU A 466 6.38 3.76 -21.96
CA GLU A 466 7.23 4.37 -20.91
C GLU A 466 7.77 5.74 -21.31
N LEU A 467 8.03 5.97 -22.61
CA LEU A 467 8.46 7.27 -23.14
C LEU A 467 7.31 8.27 -23.27
N GLU A 468 6.14 7.81 -23.68
CA GLU A 468 4.91 8.61 -23.77
C GLU A 468 4.45 9.07 -22.38
N GLY A 469 4.53 8.18 -21.40
CA GLY A 469 4.01 8.33 -20.04
C GLY A 469 2.76 7.50 -19.83
N LEU A 470 2.65 6.87 -18.67
CA LEU A 470 1.60 5.90 -18.36
C LEU A 470 0.20 6.52 -18.36
N ASP A 471 0.08 7.79 -18.00
CA ASP A 471 -1.18 8.53 -18.00
C ASP A 471 -1.86 8.52 -19.37
N LEU A 472 -1.12 8.84 -20.42
CA LEU A 472 -1.63 8.84 -21.78
C LEU A 472 -1.71 7.42 -22.35
N HIS A 473 -0.67 6.62 -22.10
CA HIS A 473 -0.54 5.28 -22.70
C HIS A 473 -1.60 4.30 -22.21
N GLU A 474 -1.80 4.23 -20.90
CA GLU A 474 -2.72 3.25 -20.28
C GLU A 474 -4.14 3.84 -20.10
N HIS A 475 -4.26 5.13 -19.84
CA HIS A 475 -5.52 5.76 -19.42
C HIS A 475 -6.07 6.78 -20.41
N GLY A 476 -5.26 7.23 -21.39
CA GLY A 476 -5.69 8.23 -22.38
C GLY A 476 -6.01 9.60 -21.79
N ALA A 477 -5.50 9.92 -20.60
CA ALA A 477 -5.75 11.14 -19.87
C ALA A 477 -4.44 11.71 -19.31
N ALA A 478 -4.30 13.03 -19.23
CA ALA A 478 -3.20 13.70 -18.56
C ALA A 478 -3.69 14.31 -17.24
N ALA A 479 -2.91 14.16 -16.15
CA ALA A 479 -3.24 14.78 -14.86
C ALA A 479 -3.22 16.31 -14.95
N TYR A 480 -2.38 16.87 -15.80
CA TYR A 480 -2.18 18.30 -15.97
C TYR A 480 -2.33 18.69 -17.46
N PRO A 481 -3.56 18.69 -18.02
CA PRO A 481 -3.79 18.89 -19.45
C PRO A 481 -3.29 20.27 -19.95
N GLU A 482 -3.31 21.29 -19.11
CA GLU A 482 -2.81 22.63 -19.46
C GLU A 482 -1.30 22.64 -19.74
N TYR A 483 -0.51 21.83 -19.03
CA TYR A 483 0.93 21.70 -19.27
C TYR A 483 1.23 20.87 -20.53
N ALA A 484 0.37 19.91 -20.86
CA ALA A 484 0.54 19.08 -22.06
C ALA A 484 0.36 19.92 -23.35
N LEU A 485 -0.47 20.95 -23.32
CA LEU A 485 -0.68 21.88 -24.45
C LEU A 485 0.49 22.84 -24.68
N ALA A 486 1.35 23.03 -23.68
CA ALA A 486 2.47 23.99 -23.75
C ALA A 486 3.75 23.40 -24.36
N LEU A 487 3.80 22.10 -24.64
CA LEU A 487 4.99 21.45 -25.22
C LEU A 487 4.97 21.61 -26.76
N PRO A 488 6.02 22.25 -27.37
CA PRO A 488 6.12 22.34 -28.83
C PRO A 488 6.23 20.93 -29.43
N GLY A 489 5.27 20.54 -30.27
CA GLY A 489 5.26 19.28 -30.99
C GLY A 489 4.20 18.25 -30.58
N THR A 490 3.45 18.48 -29.51
CA THR A 490 2.24 17.69 -29.22
C THR A 490 1.09 18.27 -30.02
N GLY A 491 0.74 17.62 -31.13
CA GLY A 491 -0.41 18.01 -31.94
C GLY A 491 -1.68 18.11 -31.08
N SER A 492 -2.43 19.17 -31.31
CA SER A 492 -3.73 19.42 -30.66
C SER A 492 -4.57 18.16 -30.60
N PHE A 493 -4.98 17.75 -29.40
CA PHE A 493 -6.08 16.81 -29.24
C PHE A 493 -7.36 17.47 -29.79
N SER A 494 -7.71 17.16 -31.04
CA SER A 494 -8.98 17.58 -31.60
C SER A 494 -10.08 16.75 -30.91
N SER A 495 -10.75 17.34 -29.94
CA SER A 495 -12.11 16.92 -29.61
C SER A 495 -12.92 17.07 -30.90
N GLY A 496 -13.39 15.94 -31.46
CA GLY A 496 -14.13 15.91 -32.71
C GLY A 496 -15.36 16.84 -32.67
N GLN A 497 -15.21 18.01 -33.26
CA GLN A 497 -16.31 18.80 -33.78
C GLN A 497 -15.93 19.28 -35.20
N ASN A 498 -16.58 18.70 -36.18
CA ASN A 498 -16.63 19.22 -37.56
C ASN A 498 -17.14 20.65 -37.56
N GLY A 499 -16.31 21.58 -38.00
CA GLY A 499 -16.71 22.94 -38.31
C GLY A 499 -15.58 23.62 -39.09
N SER A 500 -15.71 23.63 -40.41
CA SER A 500 -14.87 24.42 -41.30
C SER A 500 -14.97 25.91 -40.98
N THR A 501 -13.86 26.57 -40.71
CA THR A 501 -13.64 27.99 -41.08
C THR A 501 -12.13 28.24 -41.14
N ASP A 502 -11.73 28.84 -42.25
CA ASP A 502 -10.40 29.40 -42.50
C ASP A 502 -10.01 30.38 -41.39
N GLY A 503 -8.87 30.14 -40.76
CA GLY A 503 -8.32 31.01 -39.74
C GLY A 503 -6.80 31.18 -39.92
N HIS A 504 -6.38 32.36 -40.32
CA HIS A 504 -5.01 32.78 -40.44
C HIS A 504 -4.15 32.45 -39.22
N LEU A 505 -3.03 31.77 -39.44
CA LEU A 505 -1.99 31.57 -38.45
C LEU A 505 -1.36 32.93 -38.06
N VAL A 506 -1.60 33.34 -36.81
CA VAL A 506 -0.86 34.44 -36.18
C VAL A 506 0.40 33.86 -35.59
N SER A 507 1.56 34.24 -36.13
CA SER A 507 2.88 33.89 -35.57
C SER A 507 3.06 34.56 -34.18
N PRO A 508 3.63 33.87 -33.18
CA PRO A 508 3.97 34.50 -31.91
C PRO A 508 5.05 35.57 -32.11
N ARG A 509 4.81 36.75 -31.53
CA ARG A 509 5.84 37.81 -31.46
C ARG A 509 6.97 37.36 -30.53
N PRO A 510 8.25 37.69 -30.84
CA PRO A 510 9.34 37.47 -29.91
C PRO A 510 9.14 38.31 -28.64
N ILE A 511 9.42 37.69 -27.50
CA ILE A 511 9.48 38.40 -26.22
C ILE A 511 10.70 39.31 -26.24
N GLU A 512 10.48 40.62 -26.23
CA GLU A 512 11.56 41.60 -26.06
C GLU A 512 12.19 41.41 -24.67
N SER A 513 13.52 41.31 -24.66
CA SER A 513 14.33 41.22 -23.44
C SER A 513 14.20 42.52 -22.64
N VAL A 514 13.72 42.43 -21.41
CA VAL A 514 13.75 43.52 -20.44
C VAL A 514 15.20 43.76 -20.02
N PRO A 515 15.73 44.99 -20.08
CA PRO A 515 17.11 45.27 -19.62
C PRO A 515 17.18 45.10 -18.09
N VAL A 516 18.16 44.33 -17.64
CA VAL A 516 18.55 44.28 -16.23
C VAL A 516 19.25 45.59 -15.90
N ALA A 517 18.71 46.38 -14.97
CA ALA A 517 19.40 47.52 -14.41
C ALA A 517 20.50 47.00 -13.45
N ASP A 518 21.75 47.39 -13.72
CA ASP A 518 22.84 47.26 -12.77
C ASP A 518 22.63 48.24 -11.62
N ASP A 519 22.55 47.69 -10.38
CA ASP A 519 22.95 48.34 -9.15
C ASP A 519 23.50 47.31 -8.15
#